data_062245d282b3b07e692dead1891ca86f
#
_entry.id   062245d282b3b07e692dead1891ca86f
#
_cell.length_a   1.000
_cell.length_b   1.000
_cell.length_c   1.000
_cell.angle_alpha   90.00
_cell.angle_beta   90.00
_cell.angle_gamma   90.00
#
_symmetry.space_group_name_H-M   'P 1'
#
loop_
_entity.id
_entity.type
_entity.pdbx_description
1 polymer ?
#
loop_
_entity_poly.entity_id
_entity_poly.type
_entity_poly.pdbx_seq_one_letter_code
_entity_poly.pdbx_strand_id
1 'polypeptide(L)'
;RDSVASRGLGDVYKRQIKITGSLGKPSKMPGLSYGISATLCKVGAALAKIKGSTCEGCYALKANYSYPSVKAAHAKRVAGLTDPQWPEAMIYLIGNSGESYFRWHDSGDLQSFQHLLNIVKIAEALPNVSFWLPTREKGLVNQYLRTFQAFPANLVVRVSAAMVDAAAPLGFDHTSTVHNQGKAEGYSCPAQSQGNKCQDCRACWDRTIANVSYHQH
;
A
#
# COMPACT_ATOMS: atom_id res chain seq x y z
N ARG A 1 27.02 26.22 14.72
CA ARG A 1 27.03 26.63 13.30
C ARG A 1 26.07 25.70 12.55
N ASP A 2 24.78 26.02 12.58
CA ASP A 2 23.81 25.39 11.67
C ASP A 2 24.14 25.90 10.26
N SER A 3 24.69 25.00 9.45
CA SER A 3 25.13 25.36 8.10
C SER A 3 23.95 25.74 7.23
N VAL A 4 24.15 26.66 6.29
CA VAL A 4 23.17 27.03 5.24
C VAL A 4 22.65 25.78 4.51
N ALA A 5 23.47 24.73 4.40
CA ALA A 5 23.10 23.42 3.83
C ALA A 5 21.99 22.70 4.60
N SER A 6 21.98 22.74 5.95
CA SER A 6 20.94 22.05 6.73
C SER A 6 19.57 22.75 6.64
N ARG A 7 19.56 24.09 6.49
CA ARG A 7 18.33 24.85 6.23
C ARG A 7 17.76 24.54 4.84
N GLY A 8 18.60 24.46 3.82
CA GLY A 8 18.20 24.12 2.46
C GLY A 8 17.56 22.72 2.35
N LEU A 9 18.12 21.71 3.02
CA LEU A 9 17.55 20.35 3.08
C LEU A 9 16.18 20.32 3.77
N GLY A 10 16.01 21.09 4.86
CA GLY A 10 14.75 21.21 5.56
C GLY A 10 13.64 21.83 4.69
N ASP A 11 13.99 22.82 3.86
CA ASP A 11 13.03 23.49 2.98
C ASP A 11 12.65 22.60 1.80
N VAL A 12 13.60 21.82 1.22
CA VAL A 12 13.31 20.81 0.21
C VAL A 12 12.34 19.77 0.76
N TYR A 13 12.61 19.20 1.94
CA TYR A 13 11.74 18.22 2.60
C TYR A 13 10.31 18.74 2.81
N LYS A 14 10.16 19.98 3.32
CA LYS A 14 8.85 20.63 3.52
C LYS A 14 8.10 20.81 2.20
N ARG A 15 8.81 21.17 1.12
CA ARG A 15 8.21 21.29 -0.21
C ARG A 15 7.66 19.94 -0.69
N GLN A 16 8.40 18.84 -0.53
CA GLN A 16 7.93 17.51 -0.93
C GLN A 16 6.68 17.10 -0.13
N ILE A 17 6.65 17.33 1.17
CA ILE A 17 5.46 17.08 2.00
C ILE A 17 4.27 17.94 1.57
N LYS A 18 4.50 19.16 1.10
CA LYS A 18 3.42 20.01 0.59
C LYS A 18 2.76 19.41 -0.66
N ILE A 19 3.56 18.78 -1.54
CA ILE A 19 3.09 18.11 -2.75
C ILE A 19 2.38 16.80 -2.43
N THR A 20 3.03 15.93 -1.63
CA THR A 20 2.56 14.55 -1.44
C THR A 20 1.66 14.36 -0.23
N GLY A 21 1.67 15.24 0.74
CA GLY A 21 1.32 14.95 2.12
C GLY A 21 2.44 14.16 2.82
N SER A 22 2.32 13.94 4.13
CA SER A 22 3.30 13.18 4.91
C SER A 22 3.20 11.68 4.67
N LEU A 23 4.31 10.97 4.77
CA LEU A 23 4.30 9.51 4.85
C LEU A 23 3.73 9.04 6.18
N GLY A 24 3.13 7.86 6.21
CA GLY A 24 2.67 7.18 7.42
C GLY A 24 3.78 6.33 8.01
N LYS A 25 3.79 6.14 9.33
CA LYS A 25 4.65 5.19 10.03
C LYS A 25 3.80 4.25 10.88
N PRO A 26 3.26 3.15 10.30
CA PRO A 26 2.43 2.21 11.04
C PRO A 26 3.24 1.51 12.13
N SER A 27 2.69 1.44 13.35
CA SER A 27 3.36 0.81 14.49
C SER A 27 3.38 -0.73 14.45
N LYS A 28 2.60 -1.34 13.57
CA LYS A 28 2.40 -2.80 13.49
C LYS A 28 3.21 -3.49 12.38
N MET A 29 3.87 -2.72 11.52
CA MET A 29 4.64 -3.22 10.39
C MET A 29 5.96 -2.44 10.23
N PRO A 30 6.96 -3.03 9.57
CA PRO A 30 8.21 -2.32 9.28
C PRO A 30 8.01 -1.24 8.22
N GLY A 31 8.88 -0.24 8.24
CA GLY A 31 8.97 0.80 7.23
C GLY A 31 7.83 1.82 7.27
N LEU A 32 7.69 2.50 6.15
CA LEU A 32 6.71 3.56 5.97
C LEU A 32 5.53 3.11 5.11
N SER A 33 4.47 3.91 5.11
CA SER A 33 3.30 3.69 4.27
C SER A 33 2.77 4.99 3.64
N TYR A 34 1.97 4.82 2.60
CA TYR A 34 1.20 5.89 2.00
C TYR A 34 -0.23 5.41 1.73
N GLY A 35 -1.16 5.82 2.56
CA GLY A 35 -2.59 5.50 2.42
C GLY A 35 -3.40 6.74 2.11
N ILE A 36 -4.54 6.53 1.48
CA ILE A 36 -5.57 7.52 1.20
C ILE A 36 -6.89 7.10 1.82
N SER A 37 -7.92 7.92 1.75
CA SER A 37 -9.22 7.55 2.34
C SER A 37 -9.81 6.29 1.69
N ALA A 38 -10.21 5.33 2.49
CA ALA A 38 -10.93 4.13 2.03
C ALA A 38 -12.31 4.46 1.43
N THR A 39 -12.86 5.65 1.67
CA THR A 39 -14.09 6.12 1.01
C THR A 39 -13.93 6.29 -0.49
N LEU A 40 -12.68 6.37 -0.98
CA LEU A 40 -12.34 6.52 -2.40
C LEU A 40 -12.04 5.19 -3.10
N CYS A 41 -12.07 4.06 -2.39
CA CYS A 41 -11.94 2.74 -3.01
C CYS A 41 -13.09 2.53 -4.00
N LYS A 42 -12.80 2.13 -5.23
CA LYS A 42 -13.83 1.83 -6.25
C LYS A 42 -14.37 0.42 -6.06
N VAL A 43 -13.53 -0.58 -6.25
CA VAL A 43 -13.89 -2.00 -6.06
C VAL A 43 -14.21 -2.27 -4.59
N GLY A 44 -13.41 -1.76 -3.65
CA GLY A 44 -13.62 -1.95 -2.22
C GLY A 44 -14.96 -1.38 -1.71
N ALA A 45 -15.42 -0.24 -2.23
CA ALA A 45 -16.71 0.34 -1.86
C ALA A 45 -17.91 -0.50 -2.36
N ALA A 46 -17.78 -1.12 -3.52
CA ALA A 46 -18.79 -2.08 -4.01
C ALA A 46 -18.81 -3.35 -3.15
N LEU A 47 -17.65 -3.90 -2.85
CA LEU A 47 -17.49 -5.09 -2.01
C LEU A 47 -17.98 -4.87 -0.57
N ALA A 48 -17.81 -3.67 -0.01
CA ALA A 48 -18.26 -3.35 1.36
C ALA A 48 -19.78 -3.56 1.56
N LYS A 49 -20.56 -3.59 0.47
CA LYS A 49 -22.00 -3.87 0.47
C LYS A 49 -22.35 -5.35 0.35
N ILE A 50 -21.35 -6.21 0.14
CA ILE A 50 -21.52 -7.65 -0.07
C ILE A 50 -21.13 -8.39 1.21
N LYS A 51 -22.09 -9.12 1.78
CA LYS A 51 -21.87 -9.94 2.97
C LYS A 51 -20.81 -11.02 2.72
N GLY A 52 -19.89 -11.19 3.65
CA GLY A 52 -18.76 -12.14 3.53
C GLY A 52 -17.62 -11.62 2.66
N SER A 53 -17.71 -10.39 2.13
CA SER A 53 -16.57 -9.82 1.42
C SER A 53 -15.45 -9.40 2.37
N THR A 54 -14.23 -9.37 1.87
CA THR A 54 -13.07 -8.91 2.63
C THR A 54 -13.07 -7.39 2.89
N CYS A 55 -14.02 -6.65 2.32
CA CYS A 55 -14.27 -5.22 2.57
C CYS A 55 -15.48 -4.97 3.47
N GLU A 56 -16.28 -6.00 3.79
CA GLU A 56 -17.36 -5.87 4.78
C GLU A 56 -16.77 -5.43 6.12
N GLY A 57 -17.31 -4.35 6.69
CA GLY A 57 -16.82 -3.84 7.97
C GLY A 57 -15.40 -3.25 7.94
N CYS A 58 -14.92 -2.79 6.80
CA CYS A 58 -13.56 -2.27 6.57
C CYS A 58 -13.04 -1.44 7.74
N TYR A 59 -11.89 -1.85 8.30
CA TYR A 59 -11.23 -1.18 9.43
C TYR A 59 -10.83 0.26 9.10
N ALA A 60 -10.51 0.54 7.84
CA ALA A 60 -10.07 1.86 7.39
C ALA A 60 -11.22 2.89 7.28
N LEU A 61 -12.45 2.51 7.61
CA LEU A 61 -13.61 3.40 7.77
C LEU A 61 -13.93 3.65 9.26
N LYS A 62 -13.18 3.08 10.18
CA LYS A 62 -13.45 3.07 11.63
C LYS A 62 -12.21 3.51 12.42
N ALA A 63 -12.38 3.58 13.75
CA ALA A 63 -11.32 3.84 14.73
C ALA A 63 -10.44 5.04 14.33
N ASN A 64 -9.13 4.90 14.36
CA ASN A 64 -8.17 5.98 14.12
C ASN A 64 -8.31 6.65 12.74
N TYR A 65 -8.83 5.92 11.72
CA TYR A 65 -9.07 6.47 10.40
C TYR A 65 -10.21 7.50 10.36
N SER A 66 -11.07 7.52 11.39
CA SER A 66 -12.15 8.52 11.53
C SER A 66 -11.68 9.85 12.15
N TYR A 67 -10.46 9.91 12.70
CA TYR A 67 -9.93 11.12 13.35
C TYR A 67 -9.76 12.25 12.34
N PRO A 68 -10.10 13.52 12.73
CA PRO A 68 -9.99 14.67 11.84
C PRO A 68 -8.59 14.86 11.26
N SER A 69 -7.54 14.63 12.05
CA SER A 69 -6.14 14.72 11.61
C SER A 69 -5.79 13.71 10.53
N VAL A 70 -6.28 12.46 10.63
CA VAL A 70 -6.07 11.41 9.64
C VAL A 70 -6.84 11.72 8.36
N LYS A 71 -8.10 12.17 8.47
CA LYS A 71 -8.91 12.62 7.32
C LYS A 71 -8.24 13.77 6.58
N ALA A 72 -7.71 14.76 7.31
CA ALA A 72 -6.98 15.89 6.72
C ALA A 72 -5.69 15.43 6.01
N ALA A 73 -4.93 14.49 6.60
CA ALA A 73 -3.75 13.90 5.96
C ALA A 73 -4.11 13.14 4.69
N HIS A 74 -5.19 12.34 4.70
CA HIS A 74 -5.69 11.64 3.52
C HIS A 74 -6.13 12.59 2.42
N ALA A 75 -6.84 13.68 2.76
CA ALA A 75 -7.26 14.69 1.78
C ALA A 75 -6.05 15.34 1.08
N LYS A 76 -5.00 15.69 1.83
CA LYS A 76 -3.75 16.22 1.25
C LYS A 76 -3.10 15.22 0.30
N ARG A 77 -3.02 13.94 0.69
CA ARG A 77 -2.45 12.88 -0.13
C ARG A 77 -3.22 12.68 -1.43
N VAL A 78 -4.54 12.68 -1.37
CA VAL A 78 -5.40 12.56 -2.56
C VAL A 78 -5.19 13.73 -3.51
N ALA A 79 -5.16 14.96 -2.99
CA ALA A 79 -4.88 16.15 -3.81
C ALA A 79 -3.50 16.06 -4.49
N GLY A 80 -2.51 15.51 -3.79
CA GLY A 80 -1.16 15.32 -4.33
C GLY A 80 -1.08 14.35 -5.51
N LEU A 81 -1.97 13.34 -5.59
CA LEU A 81 -1.91 12.32 -6.65
C LEU A 81 -2.02 12.89 -8.08
N THR A 82 -2.59 14.08 -8.23
CA THR A 82 -2.75 14.76 -9.52
C THR A 82 -1.62 15.76 -9.81
N ASP A 83 -0.73 16.01 -8.85
CA ASP A 83 0.42 16.88 -9.05
C ASP A 83 1.47 16.17 -9.91
N PRO A 84 1.91 16.75 -11.04
CA PRO A 84 2.92 16.14 -11.92
C PRO A 84 4.26 15.91 -11.22
N GLN A 85 4.57 16.62 -10.15
CA GLN A 85 5.78 16.46 -9.35
C GLN A 85 5.64 15.38 -8.25
N TRP A 86 4.45 14.76 -8.12
CA TRP A 86 4.20 13.78 -7.05
C TRP A 86 5.17 12.59 -7.06
N PRO A 87 5.50 11.95 -8.21
CA PRO A 87 6.44 10.82 -8.22
C PRO A 87 7.82 11.22 -7.72
N GLU A 88 8.37 12.35 -8.19
CA GLU A 88 9.68 12.86 -7.79
C GLU A 88 9.71 13.23 -6.31
N ALA A 89 8.63 13.83 -5.81
CA ALA A 89 8.49 14.16 -4.40
C ALA A 89 8.45 12.89 -3.52
N MET A 90 7.74 11.85 -3.96
CA MET A 90 7.72 10.55 -3.26
C MET A 90 9.08 9.85 -3.29
N ILE A 91 9.78 9.86 -4.44
CA ILE A 91 11.14 9.34 -4.57
C ILE A 91 12.07 10.01 -3.54
N TYR A 92 12.01 11.33 -3.45
CA TYR A 92 12.80 12.08 -2.47
C TYR A 92 12.47 11.66 -1.02
N LEU A 93 11.19 11.65 -0.64
CA LEU A 93 10.76 11.36 0.73
C LEU A 93 11.10 9.93 1.14
N ILE A 94 10.85 8.95 0.27
CA ILE A 94 11.11 7.54 0.56
C ILE A 94 12.62 7.28 0.56
N GLY A 95 13.35 7.76 -0.44
CA GLY A 95 14.79 7.55 -0.58
C GLY A 95 15.62 8.16 0.56
N ASN A 96 15.16 9.28 1.14
CA ASN A 96 15.83 9.92 2.28
C ASN A 96 15.30 9.50 3.65
N SER A 97 14.38 8.52 3.71
CA SER A 97 13.79 8.06 4.98
C SER A 97 14.69 7.10 5.77
N GLY A 98 15.66 6.46 5.11
CA GLY A 98 16.48 5.38 5.68
C GLY A 98 15.73 4.04 5.84
N GLU A 99 14.48 3.94 5.40
CA GLU A 99 13.68 2.72 5.53
C GLU A 99 13.84 1.82 4.29
N SER A 100 13.99 0.52 4.50
CA SER A 100 14.15 -0.47 3.42
C SER A 100 12.83 -1.08 2.96
N TYR A 101 11.73 -0.84 3.66
CA TYR A 101 10.40 -1.38 3.36
C TYR A 101 9.38 -0.28 3.24
N PHE A 102 8.51 -0.38 2.23
CA PHE A 102 7.44 0.57 2.00
C PHE A 102 6.15 -0.16 1.62
N ARG A 103 5.01 0.25 2.24
CA ARG A 103 3.68 -0.26 1.91
C ARG A 103 2.84 0.83 1.26
N TRP A 104 2.33 0.54 0.09
CA TRP A 104 1.24 1.31 -0.51
C TRP A 104 -0.10 0.91 0.11
N HIS A 105 -1.00 1.86 0.26
CA HIS A 105 -2.39 1.64 0.65
C HIS A 105 -2.55 0.82 1.96
N ASP A 106 -2.00 1.34 3.07
CA ASP A 106 -2.45 0.88 4.39
C ASP A 106 -3.95 1.19 4.61
N SER A 107 -4.49 2.17 3.88
CA SER A 107 -5.91 2.41 3.61
C SER A 107 -6.10 2.98 2.20
N GLY A 108 -7.30 2.81 1.65
CA GLY A 108 -7.58 3.18 0.26
C GLY A 108 -7.06 2.15 -0.74
N ASP A 109 -7.08 2.49 -2.03
CA ASP A 109 -6.60 1.65 -3.13
C ASP A 109 -6.20 2.52 -4.33
N LEU A 110 -5.69 1.90 -5.40
CA LEU A 110 -5.34 2.55 -6.66
C LEU A 110 -6.51 3.42 -7.20
N GLN A 111 -6.20 4.63 -7.62
CA GLN A 111 -7.21 5.58 -8.11
C GLN A 111 -7.31 5.62 -9.63
N SER A 112 -6.22 5.30 -10.32
CA SER A 112 -6.14 5.34 -11.78
C SER A 112 -4.96 4.51 -12.29
N PHE A 113 -4.93 4.28 -13.60
CA PHE A 113 -3.77 3.66 -14.25
C PHE A 113 -2.52 4.54 -14.12
N GLN A 114 -2.66 5.87 -14.23
CA GLN A 114 -1.55 6.80 -14.01
C GLN A 114 -0.97 6.71 -12.59
N HIS A 115 -1.84 6.51 -11.57
CA HIS A 115 -1.38 6.29 -10.20
C HIS A 115 -0.51 5.03 -10.10
N LEU A 116 -0.91 3.93 -10.74
CA LEU A 116 -0.11 2.71 -10.81
C LEU A 116 1.23 2.94 -11.55
N LEU A 117 1.23 3.63 -12.68
CA LEU A 117 2.46 3.98 -13.41
C LEU A 117 3.42 4.83 -12.56
N ASN A 118 2.89 5.77 -11.80
CA ASN A 118 3.70 6.58 -10.90
C ASN A 118 4.32 5.74 -9.76
N ILE A 119 3.58 4.78 -9.21
CA ILE A 119 4.10 3.83 -8.21
C ILE A 119 5.24 2.98 -8.79
N VAL A 120 5.09 2.51 -10.02
CA VAL A 120 6.14 1.76 -10.73
C VAL A 120 7.39 2.62 -10.92
N LYS A 121 7.24 3.85 -11.42
CA LYS A 121 8.34 4.81 -11.57
C LYS A 121 9.10 5.03 -10.27
N ILE A 122 8.39 5.15 -9.15
CA ILE A 122 8.99 5.30 -7.82
C ILE A 122 9.80 4.06 -7.44
N ALA A 123 9.25 2.86 -7.68
CA ALA A 123 9.95 1.61 -7.40
C ALA A 123 11.23 1.45 -8.22
N GLU A 124 11.18 1.76 -9.52
CA GLU A 124 12.35 1.74 -10.42
C GLU A 124 13.44 2.72 -9.97
N ALA A 125 13.06 3.90 -9.49
CA ALA A 125 14.01 4.91 -9.00
C ALA A 125 14.65 4.56 -7.65
N LEU A 126 14.06 3.63 -6.88
CA LEU A 126 14.50 3.25 -5.54
C LEU A 126 14.75 1.73 -5.43
N PRO A 127 15.71 1.16 -6.17
CA PRO A 127 15.90 -0.29 -6.27
C PRO A 127 16.26 -0.97 -4.93
N ASN A 128 16.75 -0.22 -3.95
CA ASN A 128 17.13 -0.71 -2.62
C ASN A 128 15.96 -0.69 -1.61
N VAL A 129 14.78 -0.21 -2.01
CA VAL A 129 13.58 -0.23 -1.18
C VAL A 129 12.65 -1.33 -1.68
N SER A 130 12.18 -2.19 -0.78
CA SER A 130 11.19 -3.22 -1.07
C SER A 130 9.78 -2.64 -0.93
N PHE A 131 9.01 -2.67 -2.00
CA PHE A 131 7.65 -2.14 -2.04
C PHE A 131 6.62 -3.25 -2.02
N TRP A 132 5.55 -3.04 -1.26
CA TRP A 132 4.36 -3.87 -1.26
C TRP A 132 3.13 -3.04 -1.60
N LEU A 133 2.40 -3.47 -2.63
CA LEU A 133 1.15 -2.86 -3.10
C LEU A 133 0.01 -3.88 -3.01
N PRO A 134 -0.77 -3.91 -1.90
CA PRO A 134 -2.03 -4.65 -1.88
C PRO A 134 -3.08 -3.88 -2.68
N THR A 135 -3.83 -4.57 -3.53
CA THR A 135 -4.87 -3.93 -4.34
C THR A 135 -6.03 -4.87 -4.68
N ARG A 136 -7.24 -4.31 -4.83
CA ARG A 136 -8.41 -4.98 -5.39
C ARG A 136 -8.72 -4.52 -6.81
N GLU A 137 -8.00 -3.54 -7.30
CA GLU A 137 -8.16 -2.97 -8.65
C GLU A 137 -7.47 -3.87 -9.71
N LYS A 138 -7.89 -5.16 -9.76
CA LYS A 138 -7.34 -6.16 -10.68
C LYS A 138 -7.38 -5.74 -12.15
N GLY A 139 -8.34 -4.90 -12.52
CA GLY A 139 -8.44 -4.34 -13.87
C GLY A 139 -7.22 -3.49 -14.24
N LEU A 140 -6.75 -2.65 -13.31
CA LEU A 140 -5.55 -1.81 -13.51
C LEU A 140 -4.27 -2.66 -13.56
N VAL A 141 -4.18 -3.70 -12.71
CA VAL A 141 -3.05 -4.64 -12.71
C VAL A 141 -2.99 -5.40 -14.04
N ASN A 142 -4.12 -5.92 -14.52
CA ASN A 142 -4.20 -6.61 -15.81
C ASN A 142 -3.86 -5.68 -16.98
N GLN A 143 -4.29 -4.42 -16.93
CA GLN A 143 -3.93 -3.43 -17.95
C GLN A 143 -2.42 -3.21 -17.98
N TYR A 144 -1.78 -3.09 -16.81
CA TYR A 144 -0.33 -2.94 -16.71
C TYR A 144 0.40 -4.17 -17.27
N LEU A 145 0.04 -5.38 -16.82
CA LEU A 145 0.72 -6.62 -17.23
C LEU A 145 0.59 -6.90 -18.73
N ARG A 146 -0.54 -6.52 -19.35
CA ARG A 146 -0.70 -6.61 -20.82
C ARG A 146 0.24 -5.69 -21.58
N THR A 147 0.62 -4.55 -20.99
CA THR A 147 1.46 -3.55 -21.65
C THR A 147 2.95 -3.78 -21.38
N PHE A 148 3.30 -4.09 -20.13
CA PHE A 148 4.69 -4.11 -19.65
C PHE A 148 5.16 -5.49 -19.18
N GLN A 149 4.28 -6.52 -19.20
CA GLN A 149 4.53 -7.92 -18.87
C GLN A 149 4.89 -8.19 -17.40
N ALA A 150 5.74 -7.39 -16.75
CA ALA A 150 6.17 -7.62 -15.37
C ALA A 150 6.35 -6.31 -14.59
N PHE A 151 6.16 -6.39 -13.26
CA PHE A 151 6.51 -5.30 -12.34
C PHE A 151 8.01 -5.29 -12.00
N PRO A 152 8.57 -4.13 -11.58
CA PRO A 152 9.95 -4.06 -11.09
C PRO A 152 10.24 -5.10 -9.99
N ALA A 153 11.48 -5.58 -9.94
CA ALA A 153 11.87 -6.66 -9.03
C ALA A 153 11.63 -6.36 -7.55
N ASN A 154 11.67 -5.09 -7.17
CA ASN A 154 11.46 -4.62 -5.79
C ASN A 154 10.00 -4.20 -5.50
N LEU A 155 9.04 -4.41 -6.44
CA LEU A 155 7.63 -4.11 -6.24
C LEU A 155 6.79 -5.38 -6.27
N VAL A 156 6.25 -5.78 -5.12
CA VAL A 156 5.30 -6.89 -5.00
C VAL A 156 3.87 -6.36 -5.03
N VAL A 157 3.18 -6.58 -6.15
CA VAL A 157 1.76 -6.22 -6.32
C VAL A 157 0.91 -7.42 -5.99
N ARG A 158 0.20 -7.40 -4.85
CA ARG A 158 -0.68 -8.48 -4.39
C ARG A 158 -2.13 -8.18 -4.70
N VAL A 159 -2.70 -8.91 -5.66
CA VAL A 159 -4.14 -8.81 -5.96
C VAL A 159 -4.92 -9.58 -4.90
N SER A 160 -5.81 -8.88 -4.21
CA SER A 160 -6.54 -9.42 -3.05
C SER A 160 -7.84 -10.13 -3.48
N ALA A 161 -8.12 -11.29 -2.89
CA ALA A 161 -9.40 -11.98 -3.05
C ALA A 161 -10.58 -11.11 -2.55
N ALA A 162 -11.70 -11.20 -3.25
CA ALA A 162 -12.89 -10.38 -2.93
C ALA A 162 -13.64 -10.89 -1.69
N MET A 163 -13.69 -12.22 -1.49
CA MET A 163 -14.47 -12.85 -0.43
C MET A 163 -13.56 -13.47 0.61
N VAL A 164 -14.04 -13.53 1.86
CA VAL A 164 -13.42 -14.33 2.92
C VAL A 164 -13.54 -15.81 2.58
N ASP A 165 -12.55 -16.61 2.93
CA ASP A 165 -12.44 -18.05 2.62
C ASP A 165 -12.48 -18.39 1.12
N ALA A 166 -12.36 -17.40 0.22
CA ALA A 166 -12.26 -17.65 -1.20
C ALA A 166 -10.82 -17.94 -1.65
N ALA A 167 -10.68 -18.68 -2.74
CA ALA A 167 -9.40 -18.98 -3.37
C ALA A 167 -8.69 -17.71 -3.87
N ALA A 168 -7.37 -17.81 -4.01
CA ALA A 168 -6.54 -16.76 -4.56
C ALA A 168 -6.99 -16.36 -5.98
N PRO A 169 -6.98 -15.07 -6.34
CA PRO A 169 -7.30 -14.64 -7.69
C PRO A 169 -6.37 -15.25 -8.73
N LEU A 170 -6.95 -15.83 -9.76
CA LEU A 170 -6.19 -16.47 -10.86
C LEU A 170 -5.57 -15.44 -11.80
N GLY A 171 -4.44 -15.80 -12.41
CA GLY A 171 -3.76 -15.01 -13.45
C GLY A 171 -2.84 -13.91 -12.90
N PHE A 172 -2.46 -13.99 -11.61
CA PHE A 172 -1.51 -13.08 -10.97
C PHE A 172 -0.42 -13.87 -10.22
N ASP A 173 0.83 -13.45 -10.35
CA ASP A 173 1.97 -14.09 -9.68
C ASP A 173 1.89 -13.92 -8.15
N HIS A 174 1.36 -12.78 -7.69
CA HIS A 174 1.28 -12.47 -6.26
C HIS A 174 -0.15 -12.09 -5.89
N THR A 175 -0.67 -12.78 -4.89
CA THR A 175 -2.05 -12.62 -4.42
C THR A 175 -2.11 -12.51 -2.90
N SER A 176 -3.28 -12.13 -2.40
CA SER A 176 -3.61 -12.28 -0.99
C SER A 176 -5.05 -12.75 -0.79
N THR A 177 -5.26 -13.54 0.25
CA THR A 177 -6.55 -14.08 0.69
C THR A 177 -6.83 -13.70 2.14
N VAL A 178 -8.07 -13.85 2.55
CA VAL A 178 -8.47 -13.75 3.96
C VAL A 178 -9.19 -15.04 4.33
N HIS A 179 -8.73 -15.72 5.38
CA HIS A 179 -9.37 -16.92 5.91
C HIS A 179 -9.97 -16.65 7.29
N ASN A 180 -11.08 -17.31 7.59
CA ASN A 180 -11.72 -17.31 8.89
C ASN A 180 -11.93 -18.74 9.39
N GLN A 181 -12.81 -19.50 8.74
CA GLN A 181 -13.08 -20.92 9.05
C GLN A 181 -12.33 -21.85 8.10
N GLY A 182 -11.96 -21.38 6.91
CA GLY A 182 -11.17 -22.11 5.95
C GLY A 182 -9.70 -22.24 6.35
N LYS A 183 -8.96 -23.10 5.65
CA LYS A 183 -7.50 -23.18 5.76
C LYS A 183 -6.85 -21.99 5.05
N ALA A 184 -5.77 -21.47 5.64
CA ALA A 184 -4.93 -20.49 4.96
C ALA A 184 -4.42 -21.09 3.64
N GLU A 185 -4.62 -20.36 2.54
CA GLU A 185 -4.02 -20.70 1.26
C GLU A 185 -2.64 -20.07 1.15
N GLY A 186 -1.62 -20.87 0.87
CA GLY A 186 -0.23 -20.42 0.80
C GLY A 186 0.35 -20.03 2.16
N TYR A 187 1.04 -18.89 2.23
CA TYR A 187 1.70 -18.43 3.45
C TYR A 187 0.69 -17.81 4.42
N SER A 188 0.51 -18.41 5.58
CA SER A 188 -0.34 -17.84 6.65
C SER A 188 0.38 -16.70 7.36
N CYS A 189 -0.25 -15.51 7.40
CA CYS A 189 0.30 -14.35 8.08
C CYS A 189 0.35 -14.60 9.61
N PRO A 190 1.53 -14.54 10.25
CA PRO A 190 1.67 -14.83 11.67
C PRO A 190 1.24 -13.67 12.58
N ALA A 191 0.82 -12.53 12.04
CA ALA A 191 0.57 -11.31 12.82
C ALA A 191 -0.44 -11.52 13.98
N GLN A 192 -1.45 -12.37 13.79
CA GLN A 192 -2.45 -12.65 14.83
C GLN A 192 -1.82 -13.24 16.10
N SER A 193 -0.90 -14.21 15.95
CA SER A 193 -0.16 -14.82 17.06
C SER A 193 0.96 -13.94 17.61
N GLN A 194 1.28 -12.83 16.92
CA GLN A 194 2.35 -11.89 17.24
C GLN A 194 1.82 -10.54 17.77
N GLY A 195 0.65 -10.52 18.39
CA GLY A 195 0.02 -9.30 18.89
C GLY A 195 -0.39 -8.32 17.78
N ASN A 196 -0.79 -8.85 16.63
CA ASN A 196 -1.15 -8.13 15.42
C ASN A 196 0.01 -7.28 14.84
N LYS A 197 1.27 -7.75 14.99
CA LYS A 197 2.47 -7.10 14.48
C LYS A 197 3.22 -8.01 13.52
N CYS A 198 3.86 -7.43 12.51
CA CYS A 198 4.69 -8.18 11.56
C CYS A 198 5.97 -8.76 12.21
N GLN A 199 6.50 -8.10 13.25
CA GLN A 199 7.82 -8.43 13.83
C GLN A 199 8.86 -8.64 12.71
N ASP A 200 9.53 -9.80 12.66
CA ASP A 200 10.54 -10.12 11.65
C ASP A 200 9.97 -10.68 10.35
N CYS A 201 8.65 -10.91 10.26
CA CYS A 201 8.01 -11.38 9.04
C CYS A 201 8.03 -10.30 7.95
N ARG A 202 8.45 -10.69 6.74
CA ARG A 202 8.50 -9.82 5.54
C ARG A 202 7.76 -10.43 4.34
N ALA A 203 6.94 -11.45 4.56
CA ALA A 203 6.25 -12.23 3.53
C ALA A 203 5.45 -11.36 2.52
N CYS A 204 4.90 -10.22 2.96
CA CYS A 204 4.15 -9.34 2.06
C CYS A 204 5.03 -8.69 0.98
N TRP A 205 6.32 -8.50 1.24
CA TRP A 205 7.32 -7.94 0.32
C TRP A 205 8.12 -9.01 -0.43
N ASP A 206 7.93 -10.29 -0.09
CA ASP A 206 8.70 -11.40 -0.66
C ASP A 206 8.04 -11.93 -1.95
N ARG A 207 8.78 -11.85 -3.05
CA ARG A 207 8.33 -12.33 -4.38
C ARG A 207 8.32 -13.85 -4.49
N THR A 208 9.00 -14.57 -3.64
CA THR A 208 8.98 -16.04 -3.65
C THR A 208 7.67 -16.60 -3.08
N ILE A 209 6.91 -15.77 -2.37
CA ILE A 209 5.62 -16.13 -1.77
C ILE A 209 4.49 -15.72 -2.73
N ALA A 210 3.88 -16.68 -3.41
CA ALA A 210 2.82 -16.43 -4.35
C ALA A 210 1.55 -15.87 -3.67
N ASN A 211 1.07 -16.49 -2.59
CA ASN A 211 -0.11 -16.02 -1.84
C ASN A 211 0.18 -15.82 -0.35
N VAL A 212 -0.26 -14.68 0.19
CA VAL A 212 -0.28 -14.42 1.63
C VAL A 212 -1.73 -14.46 2.12
N SER A 213 -2.03 -15.35 3.04
CA SER A 213 -3.36 -15.47 3.64
C SER A 213 -3.40 -14.81 5.00
N TYR A 214 -4.29 -13.84 5.17
CA TYR A 214 -4.51 -13.13 6.42
C TYR A 214 -5.68 -13.74 7.18
N HIS A 215 -5.59 -13.76 8.52
CA HIS A 215 -6.74 -14.12 9.35
C HIS A 215 -7.75 -12.95 9.34
N GLN A 216 -9.05 -13.26 9.27
CA GLN A 216 -10.11 -12.26 9.38
C GLN A 216 -10.11 -11.66 10.80
N HIS A 217 -10.19 -10.33 10.90
CA HIS A 217 -10.22 -9.57 12.16
C HIS A 217 -11.64 -9.32 12.63
#